data_801afff27be9ed5446179d14c4cfb464
#
_entry.id   801afff27be9ed5446179d14c4cfb464
#
_cell.length_a   1.000
_cell.length_b   1.000
_cell.length_c   1.000
_cell.angle_alpha   90.00
_cell.angle_beta   90.00
_cell.angle_gamma   90.00
#
_symmetry.space_group_name_H-M   'P 1'
#
loop_
_entity.id
_entity.type
_entity.pdbx_description
1 polymer ?
#
loop_
_entity_poly.entity_id
_entity_poly.type
_entity_poly.pdbx_seq_one_letter_code
_entity_poly.pdbx_strand_id
1 'polypeptide(L)'
;AIGGAAQIGFEEFLDGRVDFAEVTQIVMDGLDEIIFKEVGHALRAAINQLPPANIVVANGFDEKEFDRLLVIASAYGEPSIYCTYEFAVKMVPTEGWRYTESMKQELWNTGHLAMYKGRKVIILPQGLEDETNTRKVINPGYCYIIPSGADSKPVKIAFEGGTIVDEYVNADRSREIQVYKKVGVTAMLANNICAYADTELLGQYELADSIWDSSNYVDMTYNVKNA
;
A
#
# COMPACT_ATOMS: atom_id res chain seq x y z
N ALA A 1 -11.01 7.82 14.63
CA ALA A 1 -9.82 8.13 15.44
C ALA A 1 -8.98 6.87 15.58
N ILE A 2 -7.67 7.03 15.50
CA ILE A 2 -6.70 6.00 15.79
C ILE A 2 -5.93 6.40 17.04
N GLY A 3 -5.51 5.43 17.85
CA GLY A 3 -4.75 5.68 19.07
C GLY A 3 -3.87 4.49 19.40
N GLY A 4 -2.77 4.75 20.07
CA GLY A 4 -1.86 3.78 20.63
C GLY A 4 -1.49 4.17 22.04
N ALA A 5 -1.17 3.18 22.86
CA ALA A 5 -0.69 3.40 24.21
C ALA A 5 0.51 2.50 24.49
N ALA A 6 1.43 3.01 25.29
CA ALA A 6 2.53 2.22 25.84
C ALA A 6 2.69 2.51 27.33
N GLN A 7 2.95 1.47 28.11
CA GLN A 7 3.18 1.56 29.55
C GLN A 7 4.62 1.20 29.87
N ILE A 8 5.26 2.00 30.69
CA ILE A 8 6.63 1.81 31.15
C ILE A 8 6.61 1.55 32.64
N GLY A 9 7.24 0.46 33.08
CA GLY A 9 7.38 0.13 34.50
C GLY A 9 8.24 1.17 35.23
N PHE A 10 7.92 1.40 36.51
CA PHE A 10 8.63 2.40 37.30
C PHE A 10 10.12 2.05 37.47
N GLU A 11 10.45 0.79 37.63
CA GLU A 11 11.84 0.33 37.80
C GLU A 11 12.65 0.48 36.50
N GLU A 12 12.05 0.18 35.36
CA GLU A 12 12.68 0.34 34.03
C GLU A 12 12.99 1.81 33.70
N PHE A 13 12.09 2.69 34.13
CA PHE A 13 12.27 4.13 34.00
C PHE A 13 13.40 4.65 34.90
N LEU A 14 13.47 4.20 36.17
CA LEU A 14 14.53 4.62 37.11
C LEU A 14 15.91 4.11 36.72
N ASP A 15 15.99 2.91 36.17
CA ASP A 15 17.24 2.30 35.71
C ASP A 15 17.78 2.95 34.41
N GLY A 16 17.02 3.87 33.82
CA GLY A 16 17.39 4.53 32.56
C GLY A 16 17.49 3.58 31.38
N ARG A 17 16.82 2.42 31.45
CA ARG A 17 16.84 1.41 30.38
C ARG A 17 15.89 1.76 29.24
N VAL A 18 14.91 2.59 29.50
CA VAL A 18 13.89 2.98 28.54
C VAL A 18 13.82 4.50 28.47
N ASP A 19 14.02 5.04 27.27
CA ASP A 19 13.80 6.45 26.99
C ASP A 19 12.33 6.70 26.63
N PHE A 20 11.71 7.61 27.35
CA PHE A 20 10.32 8.01 27.14
C PHE A 20 10.08 8.57 25.75
N ALA A 21 11.07 9.30 25.19
CA ALA A 21 10.97 9.84 23.84
C ALA A 21 11.03 8.73 22.79
N GLU A 22 11.84 7.71 22.98
CA GLU A 22 11.92 6.55 22.11
C GLU A 22 10.59 5.77 22.06
N VAL A 23 9.99 5.52 23.23
CA VAL A 23 8.69 4.83 23.31
C VAL A 23 7.58 5.64 22.62
N THR A 24 7.57 6.96 22.82
CA THR A 24 6.62 7.84 22.13
C THR A 24 6.79 7.76 20.62
N GLN A 25 8.04 7.74 20.13
CA GLN A 25 8.32 7.62 18.71
C GLN A 25 7.83 6.27 18.14
N ILE A 26 8.06 5.18 18.85
CA ILE A 26 7.57 3.84 18.46
C ILE A 26 6.04 3.84 18.32
N VAL A 27 5.32 4.45 19.27
CA VAL A 27 3.86 4.56 19.19
C VAL A 27 3.43 5.41 17.99
N MET A 28 4.12 6.52 17.72
CA MET A 28 3.83 7.37 16.56
C MET A 28 4.07 6.64 15.23
N ASP A 29 5.17 5.91 15.13
CA ASP A 29 5.50 5.12 13.93
C ASP A 29 4.43 4.03 13.69
N GLY A 30 3.95 3.38 14.75
CA GLY A 30 2.84 2.44 14.67
C GLY A 30 1.52 3.08 14.19
N LEU A 31 1.23 4.32 14.59
CA LEU A 31 0.06 5.05 14.09
C LEU A 31 0.20 5.39 12.60
N ASP A 32 1.38 5.76 12.15
CA ASP A 32 1.62 6.04 10.75
C ASP A 32 1.52 4.77 9.89
N GLU A 33 1.95 3.61 10.41
CA GLU A 33 1.73 2.31 9.76
C GLU A 33 0.24 1.99 9.59
N ILE A 34 -0.60 2.27 10.60
CA ILE A 34 -2.05 2.11 10.50
C ILE A 34 -2.62 3.00 9.40
N ILE A 35 -2.14 4.25 9.27
CA ILE A 35 -2.57 5.14 8.20
C ILE A 35 -2.22 4.57 6.83
N PHE A 36 -1.04 4.01 6.65
CA PHE A 36 -0.65 3.35 5.39
C PHE A 36 -1.54 2.15 5.07
N LYS A 37 -1.89 1.35 6.07
CA LYS A 37 -2.86 0.26 5.90
C LYS A 37 -4.21 0.79 5.45
N GLU A 38 -4.72 1.85 6.07
CA GLU A 38 -5.99 2.48 5.68
C GLU A 38 -5.97 3.04 4.24
N VAL A 39 -4.84 3.55 3.76
CA VAL A 39 -4.69 3.93 2.34
C VAL A 39 -4.85 2.72 1.43
N GLY A 40 -4.23 1.61 1.77
CA GLY A 40 -4.38 0.35 1.05
C GLY A 40 -5.84 -0.14 1.03
N HIS A 41 -6.56 -0.02 2.16
CA HIS A 41 -7.98 -0.32 2.27
C HIS A 41 -8.84 0.57 1.37
N ALA A 42 -8.60 1.89 1.39
CA ALA A 42 -9.34 2.83 0.57
C ALA A 42 -9.13 2.58 -0.93
N LEU A 43 -7.91 2.25 -1.35
CA LEU A 43 -7.61 1.88 -2.73
C LEU A 43 -8.33 0.60 -3.14
N ARG A 44 -8.33 -0.42 -2.29
CA ARG A 44 -9.02 -1.67 -2.55
C ARG A 44 -10.54 -1.49 -2.60
N ALA A 45 -11.11 -0.72 -1.69
CA ALA A 45 -12.53 -0.37 -1.72
C ALA A 45 -12.89 0.41 -2.99
N ALA A 46 -11.98 1.25 -3.50
CA ALA A 46 -12.16 1.96 -4.75
C ALA A 46 -12.23 1.04 -5.97
N ILE A 47 -11.51 -0.10 -5.95
CA ILE A 47 -11.55 -1.08 -7.06
C ILE A 47 -13.00 -1.56 -7.31
N ASN A 48 -13.80 -1.73 -6.26
CA ASN A 48 -15.22 -2.12 -6.39
C ASN A 48 -16.08 -1.11 -7.16
N GLN A 49 -15.61 0.13 -7.24
CA GLN A 49 -16.34 1.22 -7.90
C GLN A 49 -15.73 1.59 -9.27
N LEU A 50 -14.64 0.92 -9.67
CA LEU A 50 -14.00 1.18 -10.95
C LEU A 50 -14.90 0.71 -12.10
N PRO A 51 -14.92 1.45 -13.21
CA PRO A 51 -15.51 0.95 -14.44
C PRO A 51 -14.84 -0.36 -14.88
N PRO A 52 -15.57 -1.32 -15.47
CA PRO A 52 -14.97 -2.59 -15.91
C PRO A 52 -13.79 -2.42 -16.86
N ALA A 53 -13.77 -1.34 -17.64
CA ALA A 53 -12.65 -1.02 -18.53
C ALA A 53 -11.35 -0.68 -17.80
N ASN A 54 -11.45 -0.23 -16.54
CA ASN A 54 -10.30 0.18 -15.73
C ASN A 54 -9.70 -0.96 -14.91
N ILE A 55 -10.26 -2.16 -15.01
CA ILE A 55 -9.80 -3.33 -14.27
C ILE A 55 -9.35 -4.40 -15.26
N VAL A 56 -8.22 -5.03 -14.96
CA VAL A 56 -7.76 -6.25 -15.61
C VAL A 56 -7.42 -7.27 -14.56
N VAL A 57 -7.89 -8.48 -14.77
CA VAL A 57 -7.54 -9.66 -13.97
C VAL A 57 -6.94 -10.70 -14.91
N ALA A 58 -5.71 -11.08 -14.68
CA ALA A 58 -5.00 -12.04 -15.50
C ALA A 58 -4.21 -13.02 -14.63
N ASN A 59 -3.89 -14.17 -15.18
CA ASN A 59 -2.97 -15.11 -14.57
C ASN A 59 -1.55 -14.83 -15.08
N GLY A 60 -0.77 -14.11 -14.31
CA GLY A 60 0.52 -13.57 -14.73
C GLY A 60 0.40 -12.17 -15.35
N PHE A 61 1.51 -11.68 -15.87
CA PHE A 61 1.57 -10.36 -16.49
C PHE A 61 1.25 -10.43 -17.99
N ASP A 62 0.16 -9.76 -18.39
CA ASP A 62 -0.22 -9.58 -19.81
C ASP A 62 0.09 -8.14 -20.23
N GLU A 63 1.12 -8.00 -21.09
CA GLU A 63 1.60 -6.70 -21.57
C GLU A 63 0.52 -5.93 -22.34
N LYS A 64 -0.28 -6.60 -23.17
CA LYS A 64 -1.28 -5.95 -24.00
C LYS A 64 -2.42 -5.35 -23.16
N GLU A 65 -2.90 -6.11 -22.19
CA GLU A 65 -3.95 -5.65 -21.30
C GLU A 65 -3.43 -4.56 -20.34
N PHE A 66 -2.19 -4.66 -19.91
CA PHE A 66 -1.56 -3.63 -19.09
C PHE A 66 -1.40 -2.31 -19.87
N ASP A 67 -0.97 -2.38 -21.13
CA ASP A 67 -0.89 -1.20 -22.00
C ASP A 67 -2.25 -0.54 -22.23
N ARG A 68 -3.31 -1.33 -22.33
CA ARG A 68 -4.69 -0.80 -22.42
C ARG A 68 -5.03 0.05 -21.20
N LEU A 69 -4.69 -0.41 -19.99
CA LEU A 69 -4.90 0.38 -18.77
C LEU A 69 -4.07 1.66 -18.76
N LEU A 70 -2.83 1.61 -19.24
CA LEU A 70 -1.98 2.80 -19.36
C LEU A 70 -2.58 3.86 -20.29
N VAL A 71 -3.18 3.43 -21.40
CA VAL A 71 -3.86 4.34 -22.34
C VAL A 71 -5.04 5.01 -21.66
N ILE A 72 -5.86 4.26 -20.92
CA ILE A 72 -7.01 4.81 -20.17
C ILE A 72 -6.53 5.83 -19.13
N ALA A 73 -5.53 5.46 -18.32
CA ALA A 73 -5.01 6.34 -17.29
C ALA A 73 -4.37 7.62 -17.87
N SER A 74 -3.75 7.52 -19.06
CA SER A 74 -3.14 8.66 -19.74
C SER A 74 -4.15 9.71 -20.20
N ALA A 75 -5.43 9.35 -20.34
CA ALA A 75 -6.50 10.31 -20.66
C ALA A 75 -6.77 11.29 -19.49
N TYR A 76 -6.40 10.93 -18.27
CA TYR A 76 -6.62 11.74 -17.06
C TYR A 76 -5.38 12.45 -16.55
N GLY A 77 -4.20 12.15 -17.09
CA GLY A 77 -2.93 12.75 -16.68
C GLY A 77 -1.74 11.86 -16.98
N GLU A 78 -0.60 12.16 -16.40
CA GLU A 78 0.58 11.33 -16.53
C GLU A 78 0.49 10.10 -15.60
N PRO A 79 0.36 8.87 -16.12
CA PRO A 79 0.20 7.70 -15.28
C PRO A 79 1.50 7.33 -14.57
N SER A 80 1.39 7.05 -13.27
CA SER A 80 2.43 6.42 -12.46
C SER A 80 1.94 5.04 -12.01
N ILE A 81 2.84 4.07 -12.04
CA ILE A 81 2.56 2.67 -11.73
C ILE A 81 3.01 2.42 -10.30
N TYR A 82 2.09 1.97 -9.45
CA TYR A 82 2.35 1.64 -8.05
C TYR A 82 2.18 0.13 -7.86
N CYS A 83 3.24 -0.56 -7.53
CA CYS A 83 3.21 -2.01 -7.33
C CYS A 83 4.22 -2.45 -6.28
N THR A 84 4.13 -3.70 -5.85
CA THR A 84 5.16 -4.32 -5.03
C THR A 84 6.35 -4.75 -5.87
N TYR A 85 7.48 -5.00 -5.23
CA TYR A 85 8.69 -5.49 -5.91
C TYR A 85 8.41 -6.79 -6.69
N GLU A 86 7.64 -7.71 -6.12
CA GLU A 86 7.31 -8.99 -6.76
C GLU A 86 6.55 -8.82 -8.06
N PHE A 87 5.60 -7.89 -8.09
CA PHE A 87 4.89 -7.55 -9.32
C PHE A 87 5.82 -6.87 -10.33
N ALA A 88 6.67 -5.95 -9.87
CA ALA A 88 7.60 -5.22 -10.73
C ALA A 88 8.60 -6.15 -11.44
N VAL A 89 9.04 -7.21 -10.78
CA VAL A 89 9.90 -8.25 -11.40
C VAL A 89 9.18 -8.96 -12.53
N LYS A 90 7.88 -9.23 -12.41
CA LYS A 90 7.08 -9.86 -13.48
C LYS A 90 6.83 -8.94 -14.68
N MET A 91 6.90 -7.63 -14.48
CA MET A 91 6.80 -6.65 -15.58
C MET A 91 8.04 -6.63 -16.48
N VAL A 92 9.12 -7.27 -16.06
CA VAL A 92 10.34 -7.34 -16.87
C VAL A 92 10.10 -8.32 -18.02
N PRO A 93 10.16 -7.86 -19.31
CA PRO A 93 9.93 -8.73 -20.43
C PRO A 93 11.02 -9.79 -20.52
N THR A 94 10.65 -11.05 -20.62
CA THR A 94 11.58 -12.18 -20.74
C THR A 94 11.97 -12.47 -22.17
N GLU A 95 11.11 -12.15 -23.15
CA GLU A 95 11.32 -12.45 -24.54
C GLU A 95 11.04 -11.24 -25.45
N GLY A 96 11.76 -11.14 -26.57
CA GLY A 96 11.48 -10.19 -27.65
C GLY A 96 11.98 -8.76 -27.45
N TRP A 97 12.38 -8.36 -26.27
CA TRP A 97 12.88 -7.03 -26.00
C TRP A 97 14.40 -6.95 -26.17
N ARG A 98 14.85 -5.94 -26.89
CA ARG A 98 16.27 -5.60 -26.94
C ARG A 98 16.58 -4.59 -25.84
N TYR A 99 17.16 -5.07 -24.76
CA TYR A 99 17.65 -4.21 -23.68
C TYR A 99 18.88 -3.44 -24.14
N THR A 100 18.91 -2.16 -23.85
CA THR A 100 20.15 -1.38 -23.92
C THR A 100 21.07 -1.77 -22.76
N GLU A 101 22.36 -1.53 -22.88
CA GLU A 101 23.30 -1.84 -21.80
C GLU A 101 22.96 -1.09 -20.50
N SER A 102 22.45 0.14 -20.58
CA SER A 102 21.99 0.89 -19.43
C SER A 102 20.79 0.24 -18.74
N MET A 103 19.82 -0.29 -19.48
CA MET A 103 18.66 -1.01 -18.93
C MET A 103 19.07 -2.32 -18.26
N LYS A 104 20.03 -3.05 -18.84
CA LYS A 104 20.54 -4.27 -18.22
C LYS A 104 21.25 -3.97 -16.90
N GLN A 105 22.01 -2.89 -16.84
CA GLN A 105 22.72 -2.48 -15.65
C GLN A 105 21.73 -2.01 -14.56
N GLU A 106 20.69 -1.27 -14.94
CA GLU A 106 19.62 -0.87 -14.03
C GLU A 106 18.91 -2.11 -13.47
N LEU A 107 18.48 -3.04 -14.33
CA LEU A 107 17.84 -4.27 -13.92
C LEU A 107 18.73 -5.12 -13.00
N TRP A 108 20.05 -5.18 -13.28
CA TRP A 108 21.00 -5.88 -12.43
C TRP A 108 21.12 -5.24 -11.05
N ASN A 109 21.09 -3.91 -10.97
CA ASN A 109 21.28 -3.18 -9.71
C ASN A 109 20.02 -3.16 -8.85
N THR A 110 18.82 -3.06 -9.46
CA THR A 110 17.56 -2.84 -8.76
C THR A 110 16.62 -4.03 -8.80
N GLY A 111 16.84 -4.98 -9.72
CA GLY A 111 15.97 -6.14 -9.95
C GLY A 111 14.66 -5.81 -10.67
N HIS A 112 14.39 -4.54 -10.99
CA HIS A 112 13.22 -4.09 -11.71
C HIS A 112 13.55 -2.87 -12.58
N LEU A 113 12.63 -2.49 -13.46
CA LEU A 113 12.76 -1.28 -14.25
C LEU A 113 12.13 -0.09 -13.50
N ALA A 114 12.84 1.03 -13.35
CA ALA A 114 12.29 2.26 -12.77
C ALA A 114 11.24 2.92 -13.68
N MET A 115 11.27 2.61 -14.97
CA MET A 115 10.31 3.10 -15.95
C MET A 115 9.82 1.96 -16.85
N TYR A 116 8.50 1.88 -16.99
CA TYR A 116 7.86 0.99 -17.96
C TYR A 116 7.27 1.81 -19.10
N LYS A 117 7.77 1.65 -20.33
CA LYS A 117 7.33 2.39 -21.54
C LYS A 117 7.21 3.91 -21.31
N GLY A 118 8.20 4.49 -20.61
CA GLY A 118 8.23 5.92 -20.30
C GLY A 118 7.35 6.34 -19.12
N ARG A 119 6.77 5.41 -18.39
CA ARG A 119 5.96 5.67 -17.19
C ARG A 119 6.71 5.26 -15.94
N LYS A 120 6.65 6.08 -14.91
CA LYS A 120 7.37 5.84 -13.66
C LYS A 120 6.79 4.66 -12.92
N VAL A 121 7.66 3.73 -12.50
CA VAL A 121 7.32 2.61 -11.62
C VAL A 121 7.74 2.97 -10.20
N ILE A 122 6.79 2.92 -9.27
CA ILE A 122 6.98 3.23 -7.86
C ILE A 122 6.77 1.96 -7.07
N ILE A 123 7.83 1.49 -6.44
CA ILE A 123 7.76 0.30 -5.59
C ILE A 123 7.19 0.69 -4.23
N LEU A 124 6.11 0.03 -3.85
CA LEU A 124 5.54 0.18 -2.52
C LEU A 124 6.40 -0.59 -1.51
N PRO A 125 6.78 0.05 -0.39
CA PRO A 125 7.53 -0.64 0.66
C PRO A 125 6.67 -1.76 1.24
N GLN A 126 7.27 -2.95 1.35
CA GLN A 126 6.59 -4.14 1.87
C GLN A 126 7.02 -4.39 3.31
N GLY A 127 6.05 -4.58 4.20
CA GLY A 127 6.24 -5.04 5.56
C GLY A 127 5.74 -6.48 5.73
N LEU A 128 6.16 -7.11 6.82
CA LEU A 128 5.65 -8.41 7.25
C LEU A 128 4.89 -8.21 8.56
N GLU A 129 3.73 -8.82 8.68
CA GLU A 129 2.83 -8.66 9.83
C GLU A 129 3.07 -9.72 10.91
N ASP A 130 3.69 -10.84 10.54
CA ASP A 130 3.88 -11.99 11.41
C ASP A 130 5.36 -12.33 11.62
N GLU A 131 5.66 -12.93 12.77
CA GLU A 131 7.01 -13.39 13.10
C GLU A 131 7.49 -14.54 12.21
N THR A 132 6.57 -15.22 11.52
CA THR A 132 6.88 -16.33 10.60
C THR A 132 7.22 -15.86 9.19
N ASN A 133 7.15 -14.55 8.93
CA ASN A 133 7.41 -13.92 7.64
C ASN A 133 6.53 -14.43 6.50
N THR A 134 5.31 -14.86 6.82
CA THR A 134 4.37 -15.41 5.84
C THR A 134 3.32 -14.40 5.41
N ARG A 135 2.96 -13.44 6.26
CA ARG A 135 1.95 -12.42 5.98
C ARG A 135 2.58 -11.12 5.56
N LYS A 136 2.15 -10.59 4.43
CA LYS A 136 2.60 -9.31 3.90
C LYS A 136 1.54 -8.24 4.12
N VAL A 137 1.98 -7.04 4.49
CA VAL A 137 1.11 -5.88 4.70
C VAL A 137 0.40 -5.49 3.42
N ILE A 138 1.11 -5.49 2.27
CA ILE A 138 0.56 -5.14 0.97
C ILE A 138 0.43 -6.40 0.12
N ASN A 139 -0.77 -6.64 -0.42
CA ASN A 139 -0.97 -7.77 -1.32
C ASN A 139 -0.20 -7.56 -2.63
N PRO A 140 0.75 -8.46 -2.97
CA PRO A 140 1.60 -8.31 -4.15
C PRO A 140 0.88 -8.52 -5.48
N GLY A 141 -0.32 -9.09 -5.46
CA GLY A 141 -1.09 -9.36 -6.67
C GLY A 141 -1.69 -8.12 -7.32
N TYR A 142 -1.74 -6.98 -6.61
CA TYR A 142 -2.32 -5.76 -7.14
C TYR A 142 -1.27 -4.77 -7.63
N CYS A 143 -1.54 -4.20 -8.79
CA CYS A 143 -0.83 -3.06 -9.33
C CYS A 143 -1.82 -1.94 -9.62
N TYR A 144 -1.54 -0.75 -9.12
CA TYR A 144 -2.38 0.42 -9.32
C TYR A 144 -1.72 1.37 -10.30
N ILE A 145 -2.50 1.86 -11.27
CA ILE A 145 -2.08 2.87 -12.21
C ILE A 145 -2.86 4.14 -11.89
N ILE A 146 -2.17 5.15 -11.37
CA ILE A 146 -2.78 6.38 -10.88
C ILE A 146 -2.21 7.55 -11.68
N PRO A 147 -3.04 8.36 -12.36
CA PRO A 147 -2.57 9.53 -13.06
C PRO A 147 -2.05 10.57 -12.06
N SER A 148 -0.82 11.02 -12.25
CA SER A 148 -0.20 12.11 -11.52
C SER A 148 -0.32 13.42 -12.29
N GLY A 149 -0.35 14.55 -11.57
CA GLY A 149 -0.46 15.87 -12.20
C GLY A 149 -1.89 16.32 -12.51
N ALA A 150 -2.91 15.50 -12.23
CA ALA A 150 -4.29 15.96 -12.25
C ALA A 150 -4.56 16.91 -11.05
N ASP A 151 -5.39 17.93 -11.25
CA ASP A 151 -5.80 18.87 -10.19
C ASP A 151 -6.50 18.17 -9.01
N SER A 152 -7.08 17.01 -9.26
CA SER A 152 -7.75 16.20 -8.26
C SER A 152 -7.01 14.88 -8.02
N LYS A 153 -6.42 14.76 -6.84
CA LYS A 153 -5.78 13.49 -6.40
C LYS A 153 -6.84 12.46 -6.04
N PRO A 154 -6.73 11.22 -6.52
CA PRO A 154 -7.76 10.20 -6.31
C PRO A 154 -7.85 9.71 -4.86
N VAL A 155 -6.75 9.71 -4.12
CA VAL A 155 -6.71 9.36 -2.69
C VAL A 155 -6.50 10.62 -1.89
N LYS A 156 -7.36 10.84 -0.88
CA LYS A 156 -7.26 11.98 0.04
C LYS A 156 -7.17 11.48 1.46
N ILE A 157 -6.25 12.08 2.20
CA ILE A 157 -6.08 11.87 3.63
C ILE A 157 -6.47 13.18 4.31
N ALA A 158 -7.40 13.13 5.23
CA ALA A 158 -7.85 14.26 6.03
C ALA A 158 -7.44 14.05 7.49
N PHE A 159 -6.79 15.04 8.06
CA PHE A 159 -6.49 15.08 9.48
C PHE A 159 -7.41 16.10 10.17
N GLU A 160 -8.01 15.72 11.28
CA GLU A 160 -8.81 16.62 12.12
C GLU A 160 -8.05 16.88 13.43
N GLY A 161 -7.56 18.12 13.58
CA GLY A 161 -6.71 18.52 14.71
C GLY A 161 -5.27 18.04 14.59
N GLY A 162 -4.51 18.21 15.68
CA GLY A 162 -3.15 17.71 15.83
C GLY A 162 -3.10 16.32 16.45
N THR A 163 -1.92 15.76 16.53
CA THR A 163 -1.65 14.59 17.37
C THR A 163 -1.74 15.00 18.84
N ILE A 164 -2.53 14.28 19.62
CA ILE A 164 -2.67 14.49 21.07
C ILE A 164 -1.81 13.42 21.75
N VAL A 165 -0.95 13.86 22.65
CA VAL A 165 -0.10 12.99 23.47
C VAL A 165 -0.46 13.27 24.91
N ASP A 166 -1.01 12.26 25.58
CA ASP A 166 -1.37 12.33 27.00
C ASP A 166 -0.46 11.41 27.79
N GLU A 167 0.04 11.91 28.91
CA GLU A 167 0.86 11.17 29.84
C GLU A 167 0.11 10.96 31.14
N TYR A 168 0.04 9.72 31.60
CA TYR A 168 -0.58 9.34 32.86
C TYR A 168 0.42 8.66 33.79
N VAL A 169 0.31 8.97 35.08
CA VAL A 169 1.03 8.27 36.12
C VAL A 169 0.05 7.40 36.88
N ASN A 170 0.23 6.11 36.83
CA ASN A 170 -0.63 5.12 37.47
C ASN A 170 -0.35 5.03 38.98
N ALA A 171 -1.23 4.36 39.72
CA ALA A 171 -1.10 4.19 41.17
C ALA A 171 0.14 3.39 41.62
N ASP A 172 0.64 2.53 40.74
CA ASP A 172 1.89 1.77 40.89
C ASP A 172 3.15 2.55 40.47
N ARG A 173 2.98 3.84 40.14
CA ARG A 173 3.99 4.74 39.60
C ARG A 173 4.52 4.40 38.20
N SER A 174 3.94 3.41 37.53
CA SER A 174 4.17 3.24 36.10
C SER A 174 3.70 4.45 35.33
N ARG A 175 4.37 4.74 34.21
CA ARG A 175 3.98 5.83 33.30
C ARG A 175 3.33 5.24 32.06
N GLU A 176 2.23 5.80 31.65
CA GLU A 176 1.50 5.43 30.44
C GLU A 176 1.48 6.62 29.48
N ILE A 177 1.84 6.36 28.24
CA ILE A 177 1.72 7.32 27.16
C ILE A 177 0.56 6.89 26.28
N GLN A 178 -0.33 7.80 26.01
CA GLN A 178 -1.43 7.61 25.07
C GLN A 178 -1.30 8.63 23.94
N VAL A 179 -1.28 8.14 22.71
CA VAL A 179 -1.18 8.99 21.51
C VAL A 179 -2.44 8.80 20.69
N TYR A 180 -3.10 9.90 20.35
CA TYR A 180 -4.32 9.90 19.55
C TYR A 180 -4.17 10.79 18.32
N LYS A 181 -4.70 10.30 17.20
CA LYS A 181 -4.75 11.03 15.95
C LYS A 181 -6.10 10.79 15.26
N LYS A 182 -6.73 11.86 14.80
CA LYS A 182 -7.99 11.73 14.07
C LYS A 182 -7.68 11.86 12.59
N VAL A 183 -7.84 10.76 11.86
CA VAL A 183 -7.55 10.67 10.44
C VAL A 183 -8.70 10.01 9.72
N GLY A 184 -8.99 10.48 8.52
CA GLY A 184 -9.90 9.86 7.57
C GLY A 184 -9.19 9.66 6.24
N VAL A 185 -9.31 8.49 5.66
CA VAL A 185 -8.77 8.16 4.34
C VAL A 185 -9.93 7.82 3.42
N THR A 186 -9.94 8.39 2.22
CA THR A 186 -10.95 8.08 1.23
C THR A 186 -10.36 8.12 -0.18
N ALA A 187 -10.84 7.23 -1.05
CA ALA A 187 -10.59 7.29 -2.47
C ALA A 187 -11.76 8.04 -3.14
N MET A 188 -11.44 9.05 -3.92
CA MET A 188 -12.38 9.85 -4.68
C MET A 188 -12.01 9.75 -6.16
N LEU A 189 -12.98 9.93 -7.05
CA LEU A 189 -12.76 9.87 -8.50
C LEU A 189 -12.21 8.49 -8.95
N ALA A 190 -12.90 7.43 -8.55
CA ALA A 190 -12.49 6.06 -8.85
C ALA A 190 -12.30 5.79 -10.37
N ASN A 191 -12.99 6.52 -11.25
CA ASN A 191 -12.83 6.39 -12.70
C ASN A 191 -11.45 6.79 -13.26
N ASN A 192 -10.64 7.50 -12.46
CA ASN A 192 -9.28 7.90 -12.86
C ASN A 192 -8.23 6.84 -12.52
N ILE A 193 -8.58 5.89 -11.66
CA ILE A 193 -7.67 4.83 -11.23
C ILE A 193 -7.86 3.63 -12.14
N CYS A 194 -6.77 2.98 -12.50
CA CYS A 194 -6.81 1.66 -13.11
C CYS A 194 -6.14 0.65 -12.19
N ALA A 195 -6.63 -0.57 -12.20
CA ALA A 195 -6.10 -1.66 -11.38
C ALA A 195 -5.83 -2.90 -12.24
N TYR A 196 -4.67 -3.49 -12.03
CA TYR A 196 -4.31 -4.79 -12.59
C TYR A 196 -4.16 -5.78 -11.45
N ALA A 197 -4.78 -6.95 -11.56
CA ALA A 197 -4.66 -8.03 -10.60
C ALA A 197 -4.04 -9.27 -11.24
N ASP A 198 -2.95 -9.74 -10.66
CA ASP A 198 -2.32 -11.00 -11.02
C ASP A 198 -2.82 -12.10 -10.07
N THR A 199 -3.65 -13.01 -10.59
CA THR A 199 -4.23 -14.09 -9.78
C THR A 199 -3.18 -15.09 -9.29
N GLU A 200 -2.05 -15.21 -9.95
CA GLU A 200 -0.96 -16.06 -9.51
C GLU A 200 -0.32 -15.55 -8.20
N LEU A 201 -0.20 -14.23 -8.05
CA LEU A 201 0.29 -13.61 -6.83
C LEU A 201 -0.79 -13.46 -5.75
N LEU A 202 -2.05 -13.24 -6.14
CA LEU A 202 -3.16 -13.10 -5.20
C LEU A 202 -3.40 -14.35 -4.36
N GLY A 203 -3.26 -15.55 -4.96
CA GLY A 203 -3.50 -16.81 -4.28
C GLY A 203 -2.41 -17.23 -3.28
N GLN A 204 -1.29 -16.51 -3.23
CA GLN A 204 -0.17 -16.87 -2.36
C GLN A 204 -0.26 -16.21 -0.98
N TYR A 205 -1.08 -15.16 -0.82
CA TYR A 205 -1.10 -14.34 0.38
C TYR A 205 -2.52 -14.17 0.89
N GLU A 206 -2.80 -14.79 2.01
CA GLU A 206 -4.00 -14.52 2.78
C GLU A 206 -3.83 -13.20 3.54
N LEU A 207 -4.86 -12.37 3.49
CA LEU A 207 -4.90 -11.14 4.25
C LEU A 207 -5.29 -11.43 5.69
N ALA A 208 -4.69 -10.72 6.63
CA ALA A 208 -5.06 -10.85 8.03
C ALA A 208 -6.55 -10.53 8.22
N ASP A 209 -7.31 -11.50 8.71
CA ASP A 209 -8.76 -11.41 8.92
C ASP A 209 -9.18 -10.27 9.87
N SER A 210 -8.26 -9.81 10.75
CA SER A 210 -8.56 -8.83 11.78
C SER A 210 -8.77 -7.40 11.26
N ILE A 211 -8.24 -7.08 10.09
CA ILE A 211 -8.30 -5.72 9.51
C ILE A 211 -9.13 -5.72 8.22
N TRP A 212 -9.23 -6.86 7.56
CA TRP A 212 -9.91 -7.04 6.30
C TRP A 212 -11.06 -8.02 6.49
N ASP A 213 -12.25 -7.48 6.61
CA ASP A 213 -13.44 -8.29 6.48
C ASP A 213 -13.43 -8.96 5.10
N SER A 214 -13.65 -10.27 5.05
CA SER A 214 -13.77 -11.04 3.81
C SER A 214 -14.83 -10.46 2.86
N SER A 215 -15.79 -9.70 3.38
CA SER A 215 -16.77 -8.94 2.60
C SER A 215 -16.14 -7.83 1.75
N ASN A 216 -14.96 -7.34 2.11
CA ASN A 216 -14.21 -6.34 1.36
C ASN A 216 -13.22 -6.94 0.35
N TYR A 217 -13.13 -8.26 0.29
CA TYR A 217 -12.34 -8.95 -0.72
C TYR A 217 -13.08 -8.87 -2.07
N VAL A 218 -12.54 -8.09 -2.99
CA VAL A 218 -13.05 -8.07 -4.35
C VAL A 218 -12.64 -9.38 -5.01
N ASP A 219 -13.60 -10.25 -5.25
CA ASP A 219 -13.40 -11.35 -6.18
C ASP A 219 -13.34 -10.80 -7.60
N MET A 220 -12.15 -10.40 -8.00
CA MET A 220 -11.91 -9.83 -9.32
C MET A 220 -12.19 -10.84 -10.45
N THR A 221 -12.22 -12.13 -10.15
CA THR A 221 -12.57 -13.17 -11.12
C THR A 221 -14.04 -13.09 -11.53
N TYR A 222 -14.89 -12.53 -10.67
CA TYR A 222 -16.30 -12.34 -10.97
C TYR A 222 -16.54 -11.28 -12.05
N ASN A 223 -15.74 -10.21 -12.06
CA ASN A 223 -15.90 -9.13 -13.04
C ASN A 223 -15.43 -9.51 -14.45
N VAL A 224 -14.55 -10.50 -14.59
CA VAL A 224 -14.08 -10.99 -15.89
C VAL A 224 -15.12 -11.90 -16.55
N LYS A 225 -15.94 -12.60 -15.76
CA LYS A 225 -16.99 -13.52 -16.29
C LYS A 225 -18.23 -12.80 -16.80
N ASN A 226 -18.44 -11.53 -16.45
CA ASN A 226 -19.62 -10.76 -16.79
C ASN A 226 -19.33 -9.61 -17.77
N ALA A 227 -18.13 -9.52 -18.31
CA ALA A 227 -17.75 -8.63 -19.41
C ALA A 227 -17.58 -9.40 -20.70
#